data_5cb0f97e47d2972b74604eb32a900d8d
#
_entry.id   5cb0f97e47d2972b74604eb32a900d8d
#
_cell.length_a   1.000
_cell.length_b   1.000
_cell.length_c   1.000
_cell.angle_alpha   90.00
_cell.angle_beta   90.00
_cell.angle_gamma   90.00
#
_symmetry.space_group_name_H-M   'P 1'
#
loop_
_entity.id
_entity.type
_entity.pdbx_description
1 polymer ?
#
loop_
_entity_poly.entity_id
_entity_poly.type
_entity_poly.pdbx_seq_one_letter_code
_entity_poly.pdbx_strand_id
1 'polypeptide(L)'
;EAVVGQVVEPYLYGRNVGLSAVAVVVAAAFWTLLWGPVGLLLSTPLTMCLVVMGRHVPQLKFLDTLLGDRPPLAAEETFYLRLLAADPDETAHQAELFLREQPLSVYYDEVAMRALALAQKDMDRGALSEERANQILETIRDLIENLSDREENNAASIEEEPPSGRVVFQETDLAPGWRGTPVLCVAGRGPLDEAAAALLVHLLERRGLKARVVASGDALPSTVQNIAADGVQVICLSYLDPGNYKNARYLVRRMNRQIPNATAIAGFWAAFESDSHYLDSVEASGCDLVVTSLREALECVLSLARSAANPQEKKDDADFVAA
;
A
#
# COMPACT_ATOMS: atom_id res chain seq x y z
N GLU A 1 -25.00 24.25 35.35
CA GLU A 1 -24.40 22.87 35.30
C GLU A 1 -25.06 21.98 34.25
N ALA A 2 -26.40 21.99 34.05
CA ALA A 2 -27.07 21.13 33.07
C ALA A 2 -26.71 21.45 31.60
N VAL A 3 -26.38 22.70 31.26
CA VAL A 3 -26.04 23.10 29.89
C VAL A 3 -24.60 22.64 29.52
N VAL A 4 -23.69 22.68 30.49
CA VAL A 4 -22.28 22.27 30.27
C VAL A 4 -22.19 20.76 30.05
N GLY A 5 -22.95 19.94 30.83
CA GLY A 5 -22.99 18.50 30.62
C GLY A 5 -23.62 18.08 29.29
N GLN A 6 -24.60 18.80 28.78
CA GLN A 6 -25.31 18.42 27.54
C GLN A 6 -24.62 18.92 26.25
N VAL A 7 -23.69 19.88 26.32
CA VAL A 7 -22.94 20.37 25.16
C VAL A 7 -21.51 19.86 25.15
N VAL A 8 -20.88 19.75 26.32
CA VAL A 8 -19.48 19.34 26.43
C VAL A 8 -19.32 17.81 26.44
N GLU A 9 -20.24 17.07 27.08
CA GLU A 9 -20.23 15.60 27.04
C GLU A 9 -20.40 15.04 25.63
N PRO A 10 -21.35 15.47 24.77
CA PRO A 10 -21.44 14.98 23.40
C PRO A 10 -20.19 15.31 22.56
N TYR A 11 -19.53 16.45 22.84
CA TYR A 11 -18.31 16.84 22.14
C TYR A 11 -17.09 15.96 22.53
N LEU A 12 -17.06 15.52 23.80
CA LEU A 12 -16.01 14.61 24.30
C LEU A 12 -16.30 13.14 23.98
N TYR A 13 -17.58 12.73 23.98
CA TYR A 13 -18.00 11.35 23.68
C TYR A 13 -18.24 11.10 22.18
N GLY A 14 -18.48 12.14 21.38
CA GLY A 14 -18.81 12.03 19.95
C GLY A 14 -17.74 11.27 19.16
N ARG A 15 -16.48 11.41 19.48
CA ARG A 15 -15.38 10.69 18.83
C ARG A 15 -15.36 9.17 19.06
N ASN A 16 -15.95 8.68 20.16
CA ASN A 16 -15.95 7.26 20.51
C ASN A 16 -17.28 6.55 20.19
N VAL A 17 -18.31 7.29 19.84
CA VAL A 17 -19.67 6.75 19.65
C VAL A 17 -19.98 6.42 18.19
N GLY A 18 -19.17 6.91 17.25
CA GLY A 18 -19.36 6.69 15.80
C GLY A 18 -20.60 7.38 15.23
N LEU A 19 -21.01 8.51 15.82
CA LEU A 19 -22.05 9.41 15.33
C LEU A 19 -21.41 10.71 14.87
N SER A 20 -21.84 11.24 13.70
CA SER A 20 -21.39 12.56 13.26
C SER A 20 -21.91 13.67 14.19
N ALA A 21 -21.14 14.75 14.38
CA ALA A 21 -21.56 15.88 15.22
C ALA A 21 -22.90 16.47 14.76
N VAL A 22 -23.14 16.51 13.45
CA VAL A 22 -24.40 16.98 12.86
C VAL A 22 -25.53 16.01 13.21
N ALA A 23 -25.30 14.71 13.13
CA ALA A 23 -26.29 13.69 13.48
C ALA A 23 -26.72 13.81 14.96
N VAL A 24 -25.81 14.11 15.86
CA VAL A 24 -26.14 14.28 17.29
C VAL A 24 -27.07 15.47 17.49
N VAL A 25 -26.81 16.61 16.84
CA VAL A 25 -27.67 17.81 16.94
C VAL A 25 -29.05 17.55 16.31
N VAL A 26 -29.11 16.96 15.14
CA VAL A 26 -30.36 16.63 14.45
C VAL A 26 -31.18 15.61 15.26
N ALA A 27 -30.53 14.57 15.79
CA ALA A 27 -31.17 13.59 16.65
C ALA A 27 -31.73 14.20 17.93
N ALA A 28 -30.97 15.08 18.61
CA ALA A 28 -31.42 15.79 19.80
C ALA A 28 -32.69 16.62 19.50
N ALA A 29 -32.70 17.38 18.42
CA ALA A 29 -33.85 18.16 17.98
C ALA A 29 -35.06 17.26 17.65
N PHE A 30 -34.86 16.19 16.89
CA PHE A 30 -35.90 15.24 16.48
C PHE A 30 -36.56 14.55 17.68
N TRP A 31 -35.77 13.97 18.60
CA TRP A 31 -36.30 13.27 19.75
C TRP A 31 -36.94 14.22 20.78
N THR A 32 -36.41 15.45 20.90
CA THR A 32 -37.02 16.49 21.75
C THR A 32 -38.39 16.92 21.23
N LEU A 33 -38.54 17.00 19.91
CA LEU A 33 -39.80 17.36 19.29
C LEU A 33 -40.86 16.28 19.47
N LEU A 34 -40.44 14.99 19.49
CA LEU A 34 -41.33 13.83 19.65
C LEU A 34 -41.77 13.62 21.11
N TRP A 35 -40.84 13.69 22.06
CA TRP A 35 -41.06 13.30 23.47
C TRP A 35 -40.66 14.38 24.49
N GLY A 36 -40.43 15.61 24.03
CA GLY A 36 -40.03 16.72 24.91
C GLY A 36 -38.68 16.48 25.61
N PRO A 37 -38.51 16.95 26.87
CA PRO A 37 -37.25 16.83 27.60
C PRO A 37 -36.75 15.40 27.81
N VAL A 38 -37.68 14.42 27.87
CA VAL A 38 -37.33 13.01 27.98
C VAL A 38 -36.68 12.51 26.70
N GLY A 39 -37.17 12.97 25.52
CA GLY A 39 -36.59 12.67 24.24
C GLY A 39 -35.15 13.19 24.09
N LEU A 40 -34.88 14.36 24.64
CA LEU A 40 -33.50 14.93 24.66
C LEU A 40 -32.53 14.03 25.44
N LEU A 41 -32.94 13.55 26.60
CA LEU A 41 -32.11 12.66 27.42
C LEU A 41 -31.86 11.31 26.73
N LEU A 42 -32.84 10.81 25.99
CA LEU A 42 -32.76 9.51 25.31
C LEU A 42 -32.23 9.61 23.87
N SER A 43 -31.96 10.81 23.36
CA SER A 43 -31.58 11.04 21.96
C SER A 43 -30.34 10.26 21.54
N THR A 44 -29.28 10.30 22.33
CA THR A 44 -28.01 9.60 22.05
C THR A 44 -28.15 8.08 22.03
N PRO A 45 -28.70 7.42 23.08
CA PRO A 45 -28.81 5.96 23.07
C PRO A 45 -29.78 5.45 22.01
N LEU A 46 -30.88 6.15 21.76
CA LEU A 46 -31.83 5.73 20.72
C LEU A 46 -31.23 5.87 19.29
N THR A 47 -30.53 6.97 19.04
CA THR A 47 -29.86 7.17 17.74
C THR A 47 -28.74 6.16 17.54
N MET A 48 -28.02 5.81 18.61
CA MET A 48 -26.99 4.77 18.56
C MET A 48 -27.58 3.40 18.22
N CYS A 49 -28.74 3.07 18.79
CA CYS A 49 -29.46 1.85 18.41
C CYS A 49 -29.88 1.85 16.92
N LEU A 50 -30.31 3.01 16.39
CA LEU A 50 -30.65 3.14 14.98
C LEU A 50 -29.44 2.94 14.07
N VAL A 51 -28.26 3.50 14.41
CA VAL A 51 -27.02 3.30 13.67
C VAL A 51 -26.58 1.84 13.72
N VAL A 52 -26.61 1.21 14.88
CA VAL A 52 -26.27 -0.21 15.03
C VAL A 52 -27.23 -1.10 14.21
N MET A 53 -28.52 -0.79 14.20
CA MET A 53 -29.49 -1.48 13.32
C MET A 53 -29.17 -1.25 11.84
N GLY A 54 -28.76 -0.04 11.45
CA GLY A 54 -28.33 0.29 10.09
C GLY A 54 -27.15 -0.55 9.62
N ARG A 55 -26.24 -0.92 10.52
CA ARG A 55 -25.09 -1.78 10.21
C ARG A 55 -25.45 -3.24 9.95
N HIS A 56 -26.48 -3.75 10.61
CA HIS A 56 -26.85 -5.18 10.56
C HIS A 56 -28.02 -5.48 9.62
N VAL A 57 -28.84 -4.49 9.30
CA VAL A 57 -30.02 -4.65 8.44
C VAL A 57 -29.79 -3.97 7.10
N PRO A 58 -29.72 -4.71 5.96
CA PRO A 58 -29.40 -4.15 4.65
C PRO A 58 -30.33 -3.01 4.22
N GLN A 59 -31.62 -3.09 4.57
CA GLN A 59 -32.65 -2.09 4.23
C GLN A 59 -32.46 -0.76 5.00
N LEU A 60 -31.80 -0.79 6.16
CA LEU A 60 -31.54 0.36 7.03
C LEU A 60 -30.10 0.90 6.91
N LYS A 61 -29.31 0.41 5.97
CA LYS A 61 -27.91 0.79 5.76
C LYS A 61 -27.74 2.31 5.53
N PHE A 62 -28.77 2.96 4.98
CA PHE A 62 -28.78 4.42 4.81
C PHE A 62 -28.69 5.19 6.13
N LEU A 63 -29.16 4.61 7.26
CA LEU A 63 -29.04 5.22 8.59
C LEU A 63 -27.58 5.27 9.07
N ASP A 64 -26.79 4.23 8.81
CA ASP A 64 -25.35 4.23 9.13
C ASP A 64 -24.61 5.29 8.31
N THR A 65 -24.97 5.48 7.05
CA THR A 65 -24.40 6.52 6.18
C THR A 65 -24.82 7.95 6.59
N LEU A 66 -26.07 8.12 7.01
CA LEU A 66 -26.62 9.45 7.36
C LEU A 66 -26.21 9.92 8.77
N LEU A 67 -26.16 9.01 9.71
CA LEU A 67 -25.94 9.31 11.15
C LEU A 67 -24.53 8.95 11.62
N GLY A 68 -23.85 8.02 10.92
CA GLY A 68 -22.51 7.56 11.27
C GLY A 68 -21.43 8.61 10.99
N ASP A 69 -20.29 8.46 11.66
CA ASP A 69 -19.10 9.30 11.50
C ASP A 69 -18.05 8.63 10.57
N ARG A 70 -18.47 7.60 9.84
CA ARG A 70 -17.57 6.95 8.88
C ARG A 70 -17.47 7.77 7.61
N PRO A 71 -16.28 7.94 7.04
CA PRO A 71 -16.15 8.56 5.73
C PRO A 71 -17.02 7.79 4.73
N PRO A 72 -17.75 8.47 3.85
CA PRO A 72 -18.65 7.85 2.87
C PRO A 72 -17.90 6.97 1.86
N LEU A 73 -16.61 7.20 1.69
CA LEU A 73 -15.70 6.46 0.83
C LEU A 73 -14.62 5.77 1.66
N ALA A 74 -14.20 4.60 1.23
CA ALA A 74 -13.05 3.92 1.78
C ALA A 74 -11.75 4.73 1.54
N ALA A 75 -10.70 4.48 2.32
CA ALA A 75 -9.45 5.22 2.22
C ALA A 75 -8.83 5.07 0.82
N GLU A 76 -8.87 3.87 0.24
CA GLU A 76 -8.40 3.57 -1.11
C GLU A 76 -9.22 4.27 -2.20
N GLU A 77 -10.54 4.39 -2.03
CA GLU A 77 -11.41 5.11 -2.97
C GLU A 77 -11.15 6.61 -2.93
N THR A 78 -10.99 7.16 -1.72
CA THR A 78 -10.65 8.58 -1.53
C THR A 78 -9.29 8.89 -2.13
N PHE A 79 -8.31 8.03 -1.91
CA PHE A 79 -6.97 8.17 -2.48
C PHE A 79 -7.02 8.10 -4.02
N TYR A 80 -7.77 7.15 -4.59
CA TYR A 80 -7.95 7.03 -6.04
C TYR A 80 -8.55 8.30 -6.66
N LEU A 81 -9.60 8.87 -6.04
CA LEU A 81 -10.19 10.12 -6.52
C LEU A 81 -9.20 11.28 -6.52
N ARG A 82 -8.27 11.33 -5.56
CA ARG A 82 -7.22 12.34 -5.51
C ARG A 82 -6.14 12.14 -6.55
N LEU A 83 -5.75 10.89 -6.80
CA LEU A 83 -4.87 10.57 -7.93
C LEU A 83 -5.49 11.03 -9.27
N LEU A 84 -6.81 10.89 -9.43
CA LEU A 84 -7.52 11.39 -10.60
C LEU A 84 -7.58 12.92 -10.66
N ALA A 85 -7.62 13.59 -9.51
CA ALA A 85 -7.59 15.05 -9.43
C ALA A 85 -6.19 15.63 -9.67
N ALA A 86 -5.15 14.80 -9.66
CA ALA A 86 -3.74 15.20 -9.77
C ALA A 86 -3.37 16.27 -8.72
N ASP A 87 -3.75 16.03 -7.44
CA ASP A 87 -3.47 16.91 -6.31
C ASP A 87 -2.44 16.22 -5.39
N PRO A 88 -1.12 16.45 -5.60
CA PRO A 88 -0.06 15.83 -4.82
C PRO A 88 -0.01 16.32 -3.38
N ASP A 89 -0.33 17.59 -3.11
CA ASP A 89 -0.24 18.17 -1.77
C ASP A 89 -1.28 17.57 -0.82
N GLU A 90 -2.53 17.45 -1.27
CA GLU A 90 -3.60 16.83 -0.50
C GLU A 90 -3.36 15.32 -0.34
N THR A 91 -2.79 14.68 -1.36
CA THR A 91 -2.40 13.27 -1.33
C THR A 91 -1.33 13.02 -0.27
N ALA A 92 -0.30 13.88 -0.21
CA ALA A 92 0.76 13.82 0.79
C ALA A 92 0.23 14.09 2.21
N HIS A 93 -0.65 15.08 2.37
CA HIS A 93 -1.24 15.40 3.68
C HIS A 93 -2.04 14.22 4.27
N GLN A 94 -2.81 13.50 3.45
CA GLN A 94 -3.53 12.31 3.92
C GLN A 94 -2.60 11.15 4.28
N ALA A 95 -1.56 10.93 3.46
CA ALA A 95 -0.56 9.93 3.77
C ALA A 95 0.04 10.19 5.17
N GLU A 96 0.35 11.43 5.48
CA GLU A 96 0.88 11.81 6.80
C GLU A 96 -0.07 11.52 7.96
N LEU A 97 -1.36 11.83 7.78
CA LEU A 97 -2.35 11.52 8.82
C LEU A 97 -2.40 10.02 9.10
N PHE A 98 -2.32 9.20 8.06
CA PHE A 98 -2.30 7.74 8.20
C PHE A 98 -0.98 7.26 8.84
N LEU A 99 0.15 7.85 8.45
CA LEU A 99 1.48 7.49 8.95
C LEU A 99 1.72 7.84 10.43
N ARG A 100 0.86 8.65 11.04
CA ARG A 100 0.88 8.87 12.51
C ARG A 100 0.46 7.64 13.30
N GLU A 101 -0.34 6.77 12.71
CA GLU A 101 -0.93 5.60 13.39
C GLU A 101 -0.40 4.27 12.83
N GLN A 102 0.01 4.24 11.57
CA GLN A 102 0.38 3.03 10.86
C GLN A 102 1.70 3.19 10.07
N PRO A 103 2.49 2.11 9.89
CA PRO A 103 3.73 2.17 9.12
C PRO A 103 3.46 2.37 7.61
N LEU A 104 4.46 2.94 6.91
CA LEU A 104 4.38 3.25 5.47
C LEU A 104 4.06 2.01 4.61
N SER A 105 4.62 0.85 4.95
CA SER A 105 4.36 -0.39 4.21
C SER A 105 2.88 -0.80 4.27
N VAL A 106 2.20 -0.54 5.39
CA VAL A 106 0.76 -0.79 5.53
C VAL A 106 -0.03 0.22 4.69
N TYR A 107 0.35 1.51 4.73
CA TYR A 107 -0.28 2.52 3.90
C TYR A 107 -0.18 2.19 2.40
N TYR A 108 0.99 1.74 1.96
CA TYR A 108 1.17 1.37 0.57
C TYR A 108 0.35 0.13 0.19
N ASP A 109 0.32 -0.91 1.01
CA ASP A 109 -0.46 -2.12 0.72
C ASP A 109 -1.98 -1.89 0.79
N GLU A 110 -2.46 -1.21 1.86
CA GLU A 110 -3.90 -1.11 2.11
C GLU A 110 -4.58 0.06 1.42
N VAL A 111 -3.85 1.13 1.10
CA VAL A 111 -4.42 2.32 0.48
C VAL A 111 -3.91 2.49 -0.95
N ALA A 112 -2.60 2.68 -1.15
CA ALA A 112 -2.05 3.02 -2.45
C ALA A 112 -2.22 1.89 -3.48
N MET A 113 -1.87 0.65 -3.11
CA MET A 113 -2.00 -0.50 -4.01
C MET A 113 -3.44 -0.83 -4.36
N ARG A 114 -4.36 -0.72 -3.38
CA ARG A 114 -5.80 -0.90 -3.65
C ARG A 114 -6.36 0.17 -4.57
N ALA A 115 -5.91 1.43 -4.41
CA ALA A 115 -6.29 2.51 -5.31
C ALA A 115 -5.75 2.30 -6.74
N LEU A 116 -4.49 1.85 -6.88
CA LEU A 116 -3.92 1.49 -8.19
C LEU A 116 -4.67 0.31 -8.82
N ALA A 117 -5.13 -0.65 -8.02
CA ALA A 117 -5.97 -1.75 -8.52
C ALA A 117 -7.35 -1.28 -9.00
N LEU A 118 -7.94 -0.24 -8.36
CA LEU A 118 -9.16 0.42 -8.87
C LEU A 118 -8.88 1.12 -10.20
N ALA A 119 -7.76 1.87 -10.29
CA ALA A 119 -7.34 2.52 -11.53
C ALA A 119 -7.13 1.51 -12.67
N GLN A 120 -6.52 0.36 -12.38
CA GLN A 120 -6.32 -0.71 -13.36
C GLN A 120 -7.64 -1.29 -13.85
N LYS A 121 -8.61 -1.52 -12.96
CA LYS A 121 -9.97 -1.96 -13.34
C LYS A 121 -10.66 -0.96 -14.25
N ASP A 122 -10.51 0.33 -14.00
CA ASP A 122 -11.09 1.38 -14.83
C ASP A 122 -10.38 1.51 -16.17
N MET A 123 -9.08 1.27 -16.23
CA MET A 123 -8.30 1.18 -17.45
C MET A 123 -8.74 -0.02 -18.32
N ASP A 124 -8.92 -1.19 -17.71
CA ASP A 124 -9.38 -2.41 -18.40
C ASP A 124 -10.80 -2.26 -18.97
N ARG A 125 -11.64 -1.44 -18.33
CA ARG A 125 -13.00 -1.09 -18.81
C ARG A 125 -13.02 0.04 -19.85
N GLY A 126 -11.86 0.66 -20.12
CA GLY A 126 -11.75 1.82 -21.00
C GLY A 126 -12.31 3.12 -20.39
N ALA A 127 -12.53 3.16 -19.08
CA ALA A 127 -12.97 4.37 -18.36
C ALA A 127 -11.80 5.29 -18.01
N LEU A 128 -10.57 4.76 -17.92
CA LEU A 128 -9.33 5.50 -17.68
C LEU A 128 -8.46 5.47 -18.95
N SER A 129 -8.02 6.66 -19.43
CA SER A 129 -7.09 6.75 -20.56
C SER A 129 -5.64 6.55 -20.12
N GLU A 130 -4.76 6.23 -21.08
CA GLU A 130 -3.32 6.09 -20.85
C GLU A 130 -2.67 7.39 -20.36
N GLU A 131 -3.14 8.54 -20.85
CA GLU A 131 -2.66 9.85 -20.36
C GLU A 131 -2.99 10.07 -18.88
N ARG A 132 -4.19 9.64 -18.45
CA ARG A 132 -4.57 9.70 -17.04
C ARG A 132 -3.77 8.72 -16.18
N ALA A 133 -3.47 7.54 -16.71
CA ALA A 133 -2.59 6.58 -16.02
C ALA A 133 -1.17 7.13 -15.84
N ASN A 134 -0.64 7.85 -16.83
CA ASN A 134 0.64 8.57 -16.70
C ASN A 134 0.58 9.70 -15.66
N GLN A 135 -0.53 10.45 -15.57
CA GLN A 135 -0.72 11.45 -14.51
C GLN A 135 -0.73 10.81 -13.12
N ILE A 136 -1.36 9.65 -12.97
CA ILE A 136 -1.34 8.88 -11.71
C ILE A 136 0.09 8.48 -11.35
N LEU A 137 0.88 8.01 -12.32
CA LEU A 137 2.29 7.66 -12.10
C LEU A 137 3.08 8.88 -11.60
N GLU A 138 2.94 10.03 -12.23
CA GLU A 138 3.63 11.26 -11.79
C GLU A 138 3.17 11.68 -10.37
N THR A 139 1.88 11.65 -10.08
CA THR A 139 1.38 11.97 -8.72
C THR A 139 1.94 11.01 -7.66
N ILE A 140 2.12 9.72 -7.99
CA ILE A 140 2.76 8.74 -7.09
C ILE A 140 4.24 9.07 -6.90
N ARG A 141 4.95 9.51 -7.95
CA ARG A 141 6.35 9.94 -7.84
C ARG A 141 6.50 11.18 -6.95
N ASP A 142 5.64 12.17 -7.16
CA ASP A 142 5.59 13.37 -6.32
C ASP A 142 5.29 13.04 -4.84
N LEU A 143 4.37 12.08 -4.60
CA LEU A 143 4.09 11.58 -3.26
C LEU A 143 5.32 10.95 -2.61
N ILE A 144 6.05 10.12 -3.35
CA ILE A 144 7.27 9.46 -2.86
C ILE A 144 8.33 10.51 -2.52
N GLU A 145 8.54 11.50 -3.38
CA GLU A 145 9.48 12.60 -3.15
C GLU A 145 9.11 13.40 -1.90
N ASN A 146 7.85 13.83 -1.79
CA ASN A 146 7.34 14.55 -0.61
C ASN A 146 7.51 13.77 0.71
N LEU A 147 7.30 12.45 0.69
CA LEU A 147 7.47 11.61 1.87
C LEU A 147 8.96 11.43 2.23
N SER A 148 9.85 11.37 1.23
CA SER A 148 11.30 11.26 1.43
C SER A 148 11.88 12.53 2.03
N ASP A 149 11.55 13.71 1.49
CA ASP A 149 12.03 15.02 1.95
C ASP A 149 11.64 15.32 3.40
N ARG A 150 10.43 14.93 3.79
CA ARG A 150 9.94 15.16 5.15
C ARG A 150 10.60 14.26 6.19
N GLU A 151 10.97 13.05 5.81
CA GLU A 151 11.71 12.17 6.72
C GLU A 151 13.13 12.65 6.93
N GLU A 152 13.81 13.15 5.90
CA GLU A 152 15.13 13.77 6.04
C GLU A 152 15.07 14.97 6.97
N ASN A 153 14.02 15.81 6.85
CA ASN A 153 13.82 16.96 7.73
C ASN A 153 13.47 16.54 9.18
N ASN A 154 12.72 15.47 9.38
CA ASN A 154 12.40 14.95 10.71
C ASN A 154 13.59 14.21 11.34
N ALA A 155 14.37 13.45 10.57
CA ALA A 155 15.58 12.81 11.06
C ALA A 155 16.66 13.82 11.48
N ALA A 156 16.72 14.98 10.83
CA ALA A 156 17.60 16.08 11.23
C ALA A 156 17.18 16.77 12.53
N SER A 157 15.94 16.60 12.97
CA SER A 157 15.37 17.23 14.18
C SER A 157 15.24 16.31 15.39
N ILE A 158 15.42 15.01 15.26
CA ILE A 158 15.24 14.03 16.32
C ILE A 158 16.48 13.10 16.34
N GLU A 159 17.38 13.34 17.30
CA GLU A 159 18.43 12.36 17.71
C GLU A 159 17.80 11.19 18.51
N GLU A 160 16.73 10.59 18.04
CA GLU A 160 16.14 9.41 18.67
C GLU A 160 16.48 8.15 17.89
N GLU A 161 16.94 7.13 18.63
CA GLU A 161 17.21 5.79 18.12
C GLU A 161 16.07 5.26 17.24
N PRO A 162 16.38 4.59 16.12
CA PRO A 162 15.36 3.98 15.29
C PRO A 162 14.52 3.01 16.12
N PRO A 163 13.20 2.98 15.97
CA PRO A 163 12.32 2.11 16.75
C PRO A 163 12.80 0.67 16.64
N SER A 164 13.00 0.04 17.79
CA SER A 164 13.53 -1.31 17.97
C SER A 164 12.86 -2.30 17.02
N GLY A 165 13.63 -2.86 16.08
CA GLY A 165 13.18 -3.87 15.12
C GLY A 165 13.27 -3.49 13.63
N ARG A 166 13.59 -2.25 13.28
CA ARG A 166 13.74 -1.81 11.89
C ARG A 166 15.16 -2.07 11.41
N VAL A 167 15.38 -3.16 10.71
CA VAL A 167 16.70 -3.44 10.11
C VAL A 167 16.87 -2.50 8.91
N VAL A 168 17.81 -1.57 9.03
CA VAL A 168 18.30 -0.73 7.93
C VAL A 168 19.71 -1.22 7.61
N PHE A 169 19.94 -1.62 6.37
CA PHE A 169 21.26 -2.05 5.93
C PHE A 169 22.17 -0.84 5.71
N GLN A 170 23.37 -0.89 6.26
CA GLN A 170 24.44 0.00 5.83
C GLN A 170 25.19 -0.66 4.67
N GLU A 171 25.78 0.14 3.79
CA GLU A 171 26.51 -0.39 2.62
C GLU A 171 27.66 -1.34 3.03
N THR A 172 28.19 -1.16 4.23
CA THR A 172 29.22 -2.02 4.85
C THR A 172 28.71 -3.41 5.23
N ASP A 173 27.41 -3.53 5.56
CA ASP A 173 26.79 -4.77 6.03
C ASP A 173 26.37 -5.68 4.87
N LEU A 174 26.35 -5.11 3.66
CA LEU A 174 25.94 -5.83 2.47
C LEU A 174 27.09 -6.62 1.85
N ALA A 175 26.75 -7.82 1.37
CA ALA A 175 27.67 -8.62 0.55
C ALA A 175 28.12 -7.84 -0.71
N PRO A 176 29.31 -8.08 -1.27
CA PRO A 176 29.84 -7.31 -2.40
C PRO A 176 28.89 -7.19 -3.59
N GLY A 177 28.10 -8.25 -3.91
CA GLY A 177 27.11 -8.23 -4.98
C GLY A 177 25.86 -7.41 -4.67
N TRP A 178 25.64 -6.99 -3.43
CA TRP A 178 24.49 -6.20 -2.98
C TRP A 178 24.81 -4.71 -2.78
N ARG A 179 26.05 -4.27 -3.03
CA ARG A 179 26.48 -2.88 -2.80
C ARG A 179 26.18 -1.91 -3.94
N GLY A 180 25.76 -2.37 -5.09
CA GLY A 180 25.41 -1.50 -6.22
C GLY A 180 23.92 -1.19 -6.26
N THR A 181 23.28 -1.51 -7.41
CA THR A 181 21.83 -1.53 -7.57
C THR A 181 21.35 -2.99 -7.63
N PRO A 182 21.26 -3.68 -6.47
CA PRO A 182 21.03 -5.11 -6.44
C PRO A 182 19.61 -5.52 -6.85
N VAL A 183 18.64 -4.60 -6.79
CA VAL A 183 17.23 -4.89 -7.06
C VAL A 183 16.74 -4.11 -8.27
N LEU A 184 16.16 -4.84 -9.22
CA LEU A 184 15.56 -4.30 -10.41
C LEU A 184 14.05 -4.55 -10.38
N CYS A 185 13.24 -3.49 -10.29
CA CYS A 185 11.79 -3.56 -10.34
C CYS A 185 11.32 -3.25 -11.76
N VAL A 186 10.76 -4.24 -12.45
CA VAL A 186 10.35 -4.13 -13.86
C VAL A 186 8.84 -4.02 -13.93
N ALA A 187 8.34 -2.91 -14.48
CA ALA A 187 6.92 -2.72 -14.74
C ALA A 187 6.42 -3.69 -15.83
N GLY A 188 5.28 -4.33 -15.58
CA GLY A 188 4.75 -5.37 -16.46
C GLY A 188 4.20 -4.84 -17.77
N ARG A 189 3.22 -3.94 -17.73
CA ARG A 189 2.46 -3.50 -18.91
C ARG A 189 2.41 -2.01 -19.15
N GLY A 190 2.36 -1.21 -18.10
CA GLY A 190 2.11 0.20 -18.29
C GLY A 190 2.39 1.08 -17.06
N PRO A 191 1.94 2.34 -17.10
CA PRO A 191 2.26 3.33 -16.08
C PRO A 191 1.79 2.95 -14.68
N LEU A 192 0.68 2.24 -14.54
CA LEU A 192 0.16 1.83 -13.22
C LEU A 192 1.03 0.73 -12.59
N ASP A 193 1.53 -0.24 -13.38
CA ASP A 193 2.49 -1.24 -12.91
C ASP A 193 3.82 -0.58 -12.52
N GLU A 194 4.20 0.51 -13.23
CA GLU A 194 5.37 1.31 -12.93
C GLU A 194 5.21 2.09 -11.62
N ALA A 195 4.03 2.65 -11.37
CA ALA A 195 3.72 3.30 -10.11
C ALA A 195 3.82 2.31 -8.92
N ALA A 196 3.30 1.09 -9.07
CA ALA A 196 3.43 0.04 -8.08
C ALA A 196 4.91 -0.36 -7.85
N ALA A 197 5.70 -0.47 -8.91
CA ALA A 197 7.14 -0.72 -8.82
C ALA A 197 7.88 0.42 -8.08
N ALA A 198 7.51 1.68 -8.32
CA ALA A 198 8.11 2.84 -7.64
C ALA A 198 7.83 2.82 -6.12
N LEU A 199 6.63 2.43 -5.70
CA LEU A 199 6.32 2.26 -4.27
C LEU A 199 7.20 1.18 -3.62
N LEU A 200 7.45 0.05 -4.31
CA LEU A 200 8.34 -1.00 -3.82
C LEU A 200 9.79 -0.50 -3.72
N VAL A 201 10.28 0.19 -4.75
CA VAL A 201 11.63 0.78 -4.76
C VAL A 201 11.80 1.71 -3.57
N HIS A 202 10.85 2.60 -3.31
CA HIS A 202 10.90 3.49 -2.16
C HIS A 202 10.98 2.73 -0.82
N LEU A 203 10.20 1.65 -0.64
CA LEU A 203 10.29 0.81 0.56
C LEU A 203 11.66 0.15 0.72
N LEU A 204 12.29 -0.30 -0.38
CA LEU A 204 13.61 -0.92 -0.37
C LEU A 204 14.72 0.10 -0.05
N GLU A 205 14.68 1.28 -0.66
CA GLU A 205 15.62 2.37 -0.41
C GLU A 205 15.59 2.82 1.05
N ARG A 206 14.41 2.90 1.65
CA ARG A 206 14.25 3.16 3.09
C ARG A 206 14.83 2.08 4.00
N ARG A 207 15.15 0.91 3.48
CA ARG A 207 15.86 -0.18 4.18
C ARG A 207 17.34 -0.23 3.82
N GLY A 208 17.84 0.76 3.10
CA GLY A 208 19.25 0.85 2.69
C GLY A 208 19.62 -0.02 1.49
N LEU A 209 18.62 -0.58 0.77
CA LEU A 209 18.83 -1.35 -0.45
C LEU A 209 18.56 -0.48 -1.67
N LYS A 210 19.57 -0.20 -2.46
CA LYS A 210 19.39 0.52 -3.72
C LYS A 210 18.60 -0.32 -4.72
N ALA A 211 17.57 0.26 -5.29
CA ALA A 211 16.70 -0.38 -6.26
C ALA A 211 16.42 0.56 -7.42
N ARG A 212 16.01 0.02 -8.56
CA ARG A 212 15.69 0.80 -9.76
C ARG A 212 14.40 0.32 -10.39
N VAL A 213 13.57 1.26 -10.82
CA VAL A 213 12.42 0.97 -11.69
C VAL A 213 12.85 0.93 -13.14
N VAL A 214 12.35 -0.05 -13.88
CA VAL A 214 12.43 -0.15 -15.34
C VAL A 214 11.02 -0.10 -15.89
N ALA A 215 10.74 0.92 -16.70
CA ALA A 215 9.45 1.05 -17.37
C ALA A 215 9.20 -0.12 -18.34
N SER A 216 7.93 -0.45 -18.60
CA SER A 216 7.55 -1.58 -19.45
C SER A 216 8.10 -1.43 -20.90
N GLY A 217 8.18 -0.20 -21.40
CA GLY A 217 8.76 0.14 -22.71
C GLY A 217 10.28 -0.01 -22.78
N ASP A 218 10.97 0.14 -21.66
CA ASP A 218 12.43 0.11 -21.56
C ASP A 218 13.02 -1.26 -21.24
N ALA A 219 12.19 -2.27 -21.02
CA ALA A 219 12.63 -3.65 -20.84
C ALA A 219 13.19 -4.28 -22.13
N LEU A 220 13.86 -3.46 -22.98
CA LEU A 220 14.55 -3.89 -24.19
C LEU A 220 15.86 -4.63 -23.85
N PRO A 221 16.33 -5.58 -24.69
CA PRO A 221 17.56 -6.33 -24.45
C PRO A 221 18.79 -5.44 -24.21
N SER A 222 18.90 -4.33 -24.94
CA SER A 222 20.01 -3.37 -24.82
C SER A 222 20.01 -2.61 -23.50
N THR A 223 18.83 -2.22 -23.01
CA THR A 223 18.68 -1.51 -21.73
C THR A 223 18.99 -2.46 -20.56
N VAL A 224 18.47 -3.69 -20.62
CA VAL A 224 18.73 -4.70 -19.59
C VAL A 224 20.19 -5.11 -19.54
N GLN A 225 20.89 -5.21 -20.69
CA GLN A 225 22.34 -5.51 -20.72
C GLN A 225 23.18 -4.43 -20.04
N ASN A 226 22.83 -3.17 -20.24
CA ASN A 226 23.53 -2.06 -19.57
C ASN A 226 23.29 -2.08 -18.05
N ILE A 227 22.09 -2.47 -17.62
CA ILE A 227 21.72 -2.58 -16.20
C ILE A 227 22.33 -3.84 -15.56
N ALA A 228 22.43 -4.95 -16.30
CA ALA A 228 23.05 -6.20 -15.83
C ALA A 228 24.53 -6.04 -15.44
N ALA A 229 25.21 -5.03 -15.98
CA ALA A 229 26.60 -4.70 -15.60
C ALA A 229 26.73 -4.19 -14.14
N ASP A 230 25.61 -3.76 -13.52
CA ASP A 230 25.58 -3.16 -12.19
C ASP A 230 25.42 -4.18 -11.04
N GLY A 231 25.49 -5.50 -11.32
CA GLY A 231 25.49 -6.53 -10.27
C GLY A 231 24.09 -6.84 -9.70
N VAL A 232 23.07 -6.88 -10.54
CA VAL A 232 21.68 -7.19 -10.12
C VAL A 232 21.57 -8.59 -9.52
N GLN A 233 21.00 -8.68 -8.32
CA GLN A 233 20.78 -9.93 -7.56
C GLN A 233 19.31 -10.37 -7.59
N VAL A 234 18.37 -9.40 -7.66
CA VAL A 234 16.94 -9.67 -7.65
C VAL A 234 16.26 -8.90 -8.78
N ILE A 235 15.38 -9.58 -9.48
CA ILE A 235 14.47 -8.99 -10.47
C ILE A 235 13.05 -9.14 -9.91
N CYS A 236 12.38 -8.03 -9.62
CA CYS A 236 11.00 -8.01 -9.20
C CYS A 236 10.11 -7.54 -10.36
N LEU A 237 9.21 -8.40 -10.83
CA LEU A 237 8.22 -8.04 -11.84
C LEU A 237 6.98 -7.49 -11.15
N SER A 238 6.51 -6.33 -11.56
CA SER A 238 5.36 -5.63 -10.97
C SER A 238 4.14 -5.72 -11.88
N TYR A 239 3.08 -6.37 -11.42
CA TYR A 239 1.80 -6.51 -12.11
C TYR A 239 0.63 -6.21 -11.16
N LEU A 240 -0.23 -5.28 -11.55
CA LEU A 240 -1.50 -5.04 -10.84
C LEU A 240 -2.55 -6.10 -11.18
N ASP A 241 -2.59 -6.55 -12.43
CA ASP A 241 -3.54 -7.56 -12.89
C ASP A 241 -2.95 -8.97 -12.79
N PRO A 242 -3.52 -9.86 -11.95
CA PRO A 242 -3.06 -11.24 -11.80
C PRO A 242 -3.22 -12.09 -13.08
N GLY A 243 -4.10 -11.70 -14.03
CA GLY A 243 -4.28 -12.38 -15.31
C GLY A 243 -3.06 -12.33 -16.25
N ASN A 244 -2.03 -11.56 -15.91
CA ASN A 244 -0.86 -11.32 -16.75
C ASN A 244 0.30 -12.32 -16.57
N TYR A 245 0.08 -13.49 -15.94
CA TYR A 245 1.11 -14.50 -15.71
C TYR A 245 1.85 -14.96 -17.00
N LYS A 246 1.19 -14.93 -18.17
CA LYS A 246 1.83 -15.25 -19.45
C LYS A 246 2.89 -14.24 -19.85
N ASN A 247 2.62 -12.95 -19.60
CA ASN A 247 3.59 -11.86 -19.83
C ASN A 247 4.73 -11.94 -18.82
N ALA A 248 4.44 -12.22 -17.55
CA ALA A 248 5.44 -12.45 -16.52
C ALA A 248 6.41 -13.55 -16.94
N ARG A 249 5.92 -14.71 -17.36
CA ARG A 249 6.74 -15.83 -17.85
C ARG A 249 7.63 -15.45 -19.04
N TYR A 250 7.11 -14.65 -19.96
CA TYR A 250 7.91 -14.18 -21.09
C TYR A 250 9.04 -13.26 -20.63
N LEU A 251 8.75 -12.29 -19.75
CA LEU A 251 9.74 -11.37 -19.20
C LEU A 251 10.79 -12.10 -18.36
N VAL A 252 10.39 -13.01 -17.46
CA VAL A 252 11.32 -13.83 -16.68
C VAL A 252 12.30 -14.57 -17.55
N ARG A 253 11.82 -15.31 -18.56
CA ARG A 253 12.67 -16.04 -19.49
C ARG A 253 13.65 -15.13 -20.24
N ARG A 254 13.21 -13.94 -20.56
CA ARG A 254 14.03 -12.94 -21.23
C ARG A 254 15.10 -12.39 -20.29
N MET A 255 14.73 -12.05 -19.05
CA MET A 255 15.63 -11.53 -18.01
C MET A 255 16.65 -12.59 -17.58
N ASN A 256 16.24 -13.83 -17.35
CA ASN A 256 17.12 -14.91 -16.95
C ASN A 256 18.19 -15.25 -18.02
N ARG A 257 17.95 -14.94 -19.29
CA ARG A 257 18.98 -15.08 -20.32
C ARG A 257 20.08 -14.03 -20.21
N GLN A 258 19.78 -12.87 -19.67
CA GLN A 258 20.70 -11.75 -19.56
C GLN A 258 21.33 -11.66 -18.18
N ILE A 259 20.60 -12.02 -17.14
CA ILE A 259 21.01 -12.02 -15.73
C ILE A 259 20.69 -13.39 -15.11
N PRO A 260 21.42 -14.45 -15.47
CA PRO A 260 21.07 -15.83 -15.11
C PRO A 260 21.16 -16.15 -13.62
N ASN A 261 21.86 -15.32 -12.85
CA ASN A 261 22.08 -15.53 -11.41
C ASN A 261 21.14 -14.69 -10.51
N ALA A 262 20.26 -13.87 -11.10
CA ALA A 262 19.33 -13.07 -10.33
C ALA A 262 18.09 -13.90 -9.95
N THR A 263 17.64 -13.75 -8.70
CA THR A 263 16.39 -14.34 -8.24
C THR A 263 15.20 -13.56 -8.85
N ALA A 264 14.29 -14.25 -9.52
CA ALA A 264 13.11 -13.66 -10.12
C ALA A 264 11.91 -13.74 -9.16
N ILE A 265 11.39 -12.57 -8.77
CA ILE A 265 10.18 -12.44 -7.95
C ILE A 265 9.07 -11.84 -8.82
N ALA A 266 7.87 -12.46 -8.82
CA ALA A 266 6.70 -11.87 -9.45
C ALA A 266 5.75 -11.32 -8.39
N GLY A 267 5.49 -10.02 -8.43
CA GLY A 267 4.47 -9.35 -7.63
C GLY A 267 3.17 -9.21 -8.42
N PHE A 268 2.10 -9.85 -7.92
CA PHE A 268 0.74 -9.72 -8.43
C PHE A 268 -0.12 -9.03 -7.37
N TRP A 269 -0.14 -7.70 -7.41
CA TRP A 269 -0.58 -6.87 -6.30
C TRP A 269 -2.10 -6.85 -6.05
N ALA A 270 -2.92 -7.21 -7.04
CA ALA A 270 -4.38 -7.32 -6.89
C ALA A 270 -4.85 -8.77 -6.75
N ALA A 271 -3.93 -9.73 -6.61
CA ALA A 271 -4.27 -11.11 -6.33
C ALA A 271 -4.63 -11.26 -4.86
N PHE A 272 -5.87 -11.64 -4.58
CA PHE A 272 -6.29 -12.03 -3.24
C PHE A 272 -6.06 -13.54 -3.08
N GLU A 273 -5.57 -13.98 -1.92
CA GLU A 273 -5.26 -15.38 -1.59
C GLU A 273 -6.43 -16.37 -1.82
N SER A 274 -7.66 -15.85 -1.97
CA SER A 274 -8.87 -16.65 -2.21
C SER A 274 -9.11 -17.05 -3.66
N ASP A 275 -8.32 -16.57 -4.63
CA ASP A 275 -8.49 -16.93 -6.03
C ASP A 275 -7.80 -18.26 -6.34
N SER A 276 -8.59 -19.30 -6.68
CA SER A 276 -8.07 -20.61 -7.12
C SER A 276 -7.12 -20.51 -8.33
N HIS A 277 -7.22 -19.45 -9.11
CA HIS A 277 -6.32 -19.14 -10.24
C HIS A 277 -4.94 -18.62 -9.79
N TYR A 278 -4.78 -18.22 -8.53
CA TYR A 278 -3.50 -17.72 -8.01
C TYR A 278 -2.42 -18.80 -8.02
N LEU A 279 -2.73 -19.99 -7.50
CA LEU A 279 -1.78 -21.12 -7.47
C LEU A 279 -1.36 -21.57 -8.88
N ASP A 280 -2.30 -21.61 -9.83
CA ASP A 280 -2.00 -21.89 -11.23
C ASP A 280 -1.08 -20.83 -11.85
N SER A 281 -1.22 -19.57 -11.43
CA SER A 281 -0.40 -18.44 -11.89
C SER A 281 1.04 -18.50 -11.37
N VAL A 282 1.23 -18.99 -10.14
CA VAL A 282 2.54 -19.17 -9.51
C VAL A 282 3.39 -20.16 -10.32
N GLU A 283 2.89 -21.37 -10.57
CA GLU A 283 3.62 -22.40 -11.34
C GLU A 283 3.80 -21.98 -12.80
N ALA A 284 2.81 -21.28 -13.38
CA ALA A 284 2.85 -20.86 -14.78
C ALA A 284 3.79 -19.68 -15.04
N SER A 285 4.08 -18.83 -14.06
CA SER A 285 4.94 -17.64 -14.22
C SER A 285 6.41 -18.00 -14.48
N GLY A 286 6.89 -19.10 -13.90
CA GLY A 286 8.28 -19.54 -13.99
C GLY A 286 9.25 -18.64 -13.22
N CYS A 287 8.74 -17.85 -12.23
CA CYS A 287 9.51 -17.10 -11.28
C CYS A 287 9.94 -18.00 -10.11
N ASP A 288 11.01 -17.62 -9.43
CA ASP A 288 11.50 -18.34 -8.24
C ASP A 288 10.57 -18.13 -7.05
N LEU A 289 10.00 -16.91 -6.92
CA LEU A 289 9.07 -16.52 -5.87
C LEU A 289 7.91 -15.74 -6.47
N VAL A 290 6.73 -15.87 -5.85
CA VAL A 290 5.55 -15.06 -6.18
C VAL A 290 5.01 -14.44 -4.89
N VAL A 291 4.69 -13.15 -4.94
CA VAL A 291 4.23 -12.34 -3.81
C VAL A 291 2.98 -11.54 -4.20
N THR A 292 2.13 -11.25 -3.22
CA THR A 292 0.86 -10.54 -3.42
C THR A 292 0.80 -9.17 -2.77
N SER A 293 1.76 -8.85 -1.89
CA SER A 293 1.85 -7.56 -1.22
C SER A 293 3.26 -6.98 -1.30
N LEU A 294 3.36 -5.65 -1.22
CA LEU A 294 4.65 -4.97 -1.20
C LEU A 294 5.46 -5.34 0.05
N ARG A 295 4.78 -5.59 1.16
CA ARG A 295 5.40 -6.03 2.41
C ARG A 295 6.04 -7.41 2.26
N GLU A 296 5.34 -8.36 1.67
CA GLU A 296 5.87 -9.69 1.38
C GLU A 296 7.07 -9.61 0.44
N ALA A 297 6.98 -8.80 -0.64
CA ALA A 297 8.10 -8.55 -1.55
C ALA A 297 9.32 -7.96 -0.82
N LEU A 298 9.09 -6.96 0.02
CA LEU A 298 10.13 -6.33 0.84
C LEU A 298 10.80 -7.37 1.75
N GLU A 299 10.04 -8.18 2.47
CA GLU A 299 10.56 -9.21 3.37
C GLU A 299 11.37 -10.27 2.61
N CYS A 300 10.89 -10.72 1.45
CA CYS A 300 11.62 -11.65 0.57
C CYS A 300 12.98 -11.06 0.15
N VAL A 301 13.01 -9.82 -0.33
CA VAL A 301 14.27 -9.18 -0.76
C VAL A 301 15.22 -8.99 0.42
N LEU A 302 14.70 -8.55 1.59
CA LEU A 302 15.52 -8.38 2.80
C LEU A 302 16.09 -9.73 3.29
N SER A 303 15.34 -10.82 3.20
CA SER A 303 15.81 -12.17 3.57
C SER A 303 16.92 -12.64 2.64
N LEU A 304 16.80 -12.40 1.33
CA LEU A 304 17.85 -12.71 0.35
C LEU A 304 19.13 -11.91 0.61
N ALA A 305 19.00 -10.61 0.94
CA ALA A 305 20.14 -9.76 1.26
C ALA A 305 20.87 -10.22 2.53
N ARG A 306 20.12 -10.61 3.58
CA ARG A 306 20.69 -11.17 4.82
C ARG A 306 21.40 -12.49 4.58
N SER A 307 20.78 -13.40 3.85
CA SER A 307 21.37 -14.71 3.54
C SER A 307 22.67 -14.59 2.72
N ALA A 308 22.75 -13.55 1.88
CA ALA A 308 23.98 -13.25 1.13
C ALA A 308 25.07 -12.64 2.00
N ALA A 309 24.73 -11.88 3.05
CA ALA A 309 25.66 -11.28 3.98
C ALA A 309 26.23 -12.30 4.99
N ASN A 310 25.43 -13.31 5.39
CA ASN A 310 25.80 -14.32 6.37
C ASN A 310 25.59 -15.77 5.84
N PRO A 311 26.50 -16.29 5.01
CA PRO A 311 26.35 -17.62 4.38
C PRO A 311 26.30 -18.81 5.37
N GLN A 312 26.64 -18.61 6.65
CA GLN A 312 26.69 -19.69 7.66
C GLN A 312 25.28 -20.03 8.22
N GLU A 313 24.36 -19.07 8.30
CA GLU A 313 22.98 -19.33 8.77
C GLU A 313 22.20 -20.25 7.82
N LYS A 314 22.51 -20.24 6.52
CA LYS A 314 21.87 -21.09 5.52
C LYS A 314 22.12 -22.60 5.75
N LYS A 315 23.13 -22.97 6.54
CA LYS A 315 23.48 -24.37 6.82
C LYS A 315 22.67 -24.93 8.00
N ASP A 316 22.38 -24.08 8.97
CA ASP A 316 21.67 -24.49 10.18
C ASP A 316 20.15 -24.66 9.93
N ASP A 317 19.55 -23.80 9.08
CA ASP A 317 18.14 -23.94 8.67
C ASP A 317 17.90 -25.15 7.75
N ALA A 318 18.85 -25.49 6.88
CA ALA A 318 18.76 -26.67 6.03
C ALA A 318 18.88 -27.98 6.82
N ASP A 319 19.70 -28.01 7.88
CA ASP A 319 19.87 -29.19 8.74
C ASP A 319 18.70 -29.37 9.72
N PHE A 320 17.98 -28.28 10.07
CA PHE A 320 16.79 -28.35 10.91
C PHE A 320 15.53 -28.87 10.17
N VAL A 321 15.45 -28.65 8.85
CA VAL A 321 14.35 -29.16 8.01
C VAL A 321 14.60 -30.61 7.57
N ALA A 322 15.86 -31.09 7.66
CA ALA A 322 16.25 -32.46 7.29
C ALA A 322 16.27 -33.45 8.46
N ALA A 323 16.01 -33.00 9.70
CA ALA A 323 15.91 -33.83 10.91
C ALA A 323 14.45 -33.93 11.38
#